data_5333694ef1f7a9d71c0870e5e6695cfc
#
_entry.id   5333694ef1f7a9d71c0870e5e6695cfc
#
_cell.length_a   1.000
_cell.length_b   1.000
_cell.length_c   1.000
_cell.angle_alpha   90.00
_cell.angle_beta   90.00
_cell.angle_gamma   90.00
#
_symmetry.space_group_name_H-M   'P 1'
#
loop_
_entity.id
_entity.type
_entity.pdbx_description
1 polymer ?
#
loop_
_entity_poly.entity_id
_entity_poly.type
_entity_poly.pdbx_seq_one_letter_code
_entity_poly.pdbx_strand_id
1 'polypeptide(L)'
;MATATSAVKPSVMVRAKKLLINNEWVDSVSGKTFATINPATAEEICQVAEADSADVDKAVHAARVAFETGPWRKATASQRGLLLHRLADLIEKHADELAQLEALDNGKPYSVASAADLPLVISCYRYYAGWADKIQGKTIPINGNYFCYTRHEPVGVVGQIIPWNFPLLMQAWKLGPALASGCTVVMKPAEQTPLSALRVGELLVEAGFPPGVVNLLPGYGPTAGAAIANHMDVDKVAFTGSTEIGRLIMQAAATSNLKRVTLELGGKSPNIVFADADMDQAIEGSHQALFFNQGQCCCAGSRLFVEEKCYDEFVEKSVARAKRRTVGDPFDKKTEQGPQVDSDQFNKVMGYIDAGKKDNAKLLAGGNRVGDKGYFIEPTIFGDVQDNMKIAQEEIFGPVMSILRFKDLDEVVDRANKTLYGLAAAVWTRDIGKAHAIANSVRAGTVWVNCFDVFDAAAPFGGYKQSGIGRELGEYALHNYTEVKTVTVKL
;
A
#
# COMPACT_ATOMS: atom_id res chain seq x y z
N MET A 1 32.12 18.28 1.26
CA MET A 1 32.60 17.15 0.46
C MET A 1 32.12 15.87 1.13
N ALA A 2 31.09 15.26 0.61
CA ALA A 2 30.61 13.97 1.11
C ALA A 2 31.59 12.90 0.61
N THR A 3 32.30 12.26 1.52
CA THR A 3 33.11 11.07 1.24
C THR A 3 32.18 9.96 0.78
N ALA A 4 32.39 9.46 -0.43
CA ALA A 4 31.74 8.26 -0.93
C ALA A 4 32.08 7.11 0.01
N THR A 5 31.17 6.79 0.93
CA THR A 5 31.21 5.54 1.68
C THR A 5 30.95 4.43 0.68
N SER A 6 31.79 3.40 0.68
CA SER A 6 31.63 2.22 -0.18
C SER A 6 30.23 1.63 0.02
N ALA A 7 29.39 1.70 -1.03
CA ALA A 7 28.06 1.09 -1.04
C ALA A 7 28.20 -0.38 -0.65
N VAL A 8 27.46 -0.81 0.36
CA VAL A 8 27.35 -2.23 0.70
C VAL A 8 26.61 -2.87 -0.46
N LYS A 9 27.31 -3.68 -1.27
CA LYS A 9 26.65 -4.42 -2.36
C LYS A 9 25.64 -5.38 -1.74
N PRO A 10 24.39 -5.38 -2.20
CA PRO A 10 23.43 -6.39 -1.75
C PRO A 10 24.00 -7.78 -2.03
N SER A 11 23.94 -8.66 -1.04
CA SER A 11 24.40 -10.04 -1.18
C SER A 11 23.30 -10.96 -1.77
N VAL A 12 22.11 -10.39 -2.02
CA VAL A 12 20.95 -11.13 -2.46
C VAL A 12 21.05 -11.54 -3.92
N MET A 13 20.68 -12.80 -4.20
CA MET A 13 20.56 -13.33 -5.55
C MET A 13 19.11 -13.26 -6.02
N VAL A 14 18.87 -12.58 -7.14
CA VAL A 14 17.55 -12.57 -7.78
C VAL A 14 17.31 -13.90 -8.47
N ARG A 15 16.42 -14.73 -7.94
CA ARG A 15 16.11 -16.09 -8.44
C ARG A 15 14.86 -16.09 -9.30
N ALA A 16 13.74 -15.63 -8.77
CA ALA A 16 12.44 -15.64 -9.44
C ALA A 16 12.32 -14.47 -10.44
N LYS A 17 12.18 -14.79 -11.71
CA LYS A 17 12.10 -13.81 -12.83
C LYS A 17 11.01 -14.16 -13.85
N LYS A 18 10.28 -15.25 -13.60
CA LYS A 18 9.25 -15.79 -14.49
C LYS A 18 7.86 -15.56 -13.91
N LEU A 19 6.83 -15.91 -14.65
CA LEU A 19 5.46 -15.96 -14.17
C LEU A 19 5.28 -17.20 -13.30
N LEU A 20 4.52 -17.08 -12.21
CA LEU A 20 4.06 -18.23 -11.43
C LEU A 20 2.61 -18.54 -11.82
N ILE A 21 2.39 -19.63 -12.54
CA ILE A 21 1.06 -20.09 -12.93
C ILE A 21 0.93 -21.58 -12.54
N ASN A 22 -0.10 -21.90 -11.78
CA ASN A 22 -0.38 -23.29 -11.38
C ASN A 22 0.80 -23.96 -10.62
N ASN A 23 1.52 -23.21 -9.78
CA ASN A 23 2.76 -23.59 -9.09
C ASN A 23 3.96 -23.88 -10.02
N GLU A 24 3.90 -23.53 -11.28
CA GLU A 24 4.98 -23.66 -12.24
C GLU A 24 5.55 -22.30 -12.62
N TRP A 25 6.89 -22.20 -12.71
CA TRP A 25 7.59 -21.01 -13.16
C TRP A 25 7.74 -21.07 -14.68
N VAL A 26 6.95 -20.25 -15.39
CA VAL A 26 6.85 -20.26 -16.84
C VAL A 26 7.29 -18.92 -17.44
N ASP A 27 7.78 -18.95 -18.66
CA ASP A 27 7.98 -17.73 -19.46
C ASP A 27 6.64 -17.21 -19.97
N SER A 28 6.55 -15.92 -20.30
CA SER A 28 5.34 -15.36 -20.90
C SER A 28 5.04 -16.01 -22.26
N VAL A 29 3.78 -16.10 -22.63
CA VAL A 29 3.35 -16.65 -23.95
C VAL A 29 3.99 -15.87 -25.10
N SER A 30 4.11 -14.56 -24.93
CA SER A 30 4.73 -13.68 -25.93
C SER A 30 6.26 -13.80 -26.00
N GLY A 31 6.89 -14.41 -25.00
CA GLY A 31 8.35 -14.41 -24.81
C GLY A 31 8.94 -13.05 -24.43
N LYS A 32 8.11 -12.04 -24.19
CA LYS A 32 8.57 -10.70 -23.81
C LYS A 32 9.07 -10.65 -22.37
N THR A 33 9.98 -9.72 -22.12
CA THR A 33 10.51 -9.37 -20.80
C THR A 33 10.57 -7.87 -20.64
N PHE A 34 10.67 -7.40 -19.42
CA PHE A 34 10.97 -6.01 -19.08
C PHE A 34 12.10 -5.93 -18.06
N ALA A 35 12.82 -4.81 -18.09
CA ALA A 35 13.91 -4.56 -17.16
C ALA A 35 13.39 -4.08 -15.81
N THR A 36 13.86 -4.68 -14.72
CA THR A 36 13.73 -4.14 -13.37
C THR A 36 14.94 -3.29 -13.08
N ILE A 37 14.75 -2.07 -12.59
CA ILE A 37 15.79 -1.05 -12.43
C ILE A 37 16.06 -0.81 -10.95
N ASN A 38 17.34 -0.70 -10.58
CA ASN A 38 17.74 -0.22 -9.27
C ASN A 38 17.63 1.31 -9.22
N PRO A 39 16.69 1.88 -8.43
CA PRO A 39 16.46 3.32 -8.42
C PRO A 39 17.62 4.15 -7.82
N ALA A 40 18.51 3.51 -7.05
CA ALA A 40 19.68 4.17 -6.49
C ALA A 40 20.79 4.39 -7.53
N THR A 41 20.86 3.56 -8.57
CA THR A 41 21.91 3.63 -9.60
C THR A 41 21.36 3.92 -11.00
N ALA A 42 20.04 3.77 -11.20
CA ALA A 42 19.37 3.77 -12.49
C ALA A 42 19.89 2.67 -13.46
N GLU A 43 20.48 1.60 -12.92
CA GLU A 43 21.00 0.48 -13.69
C GLU A 43 20.04 -0.71 -13.64
N GLU A 44 20.03 -1.51 -14.70
CA GLU A 44 19.22 -2.73 -14.76
C GLU A 44 19.70 -3.75 -13.71
N ILE A 45 18.75 -4.30 -12.96
CA ILE A 45 18.97 -5.41 -12.04
C ILE A 45 18.88 -6.73 -12.80
N CYS A 46 17.78 -6.94 -13.52
CA CYS A 46 17.52 -8.13 -14.32
C CYS A 46 16.32 -7.94 -15.25
N GLN A 47 16.17 -8.87 -16.19
CA GLN A 47 14.97 -9.03 -17.01
C GLN A 47 13.95 -9.92 -16.30
N VAL A 48 12.68 -9.53 -16.31
CA VAL A 48 11.54 -10.26 -15.74
C VAL A 48 10.54 -10.56 -16.86
N ALA A 49 9.92 -11.73 -16.84
CA ALA A 49 8.89 -12.09 -17.83
C ALA A 49 7.72 -11.11 -17.81
N GLU A 50 7.25 -10.67 -18.97
CA GLU A 50 6.16 -9.72 -19.13
C GLU A 50 4.87 -10.48 -19.46
N ALA A 51 3.96 -10.56 -18.50
CA ALA A 51 2.64 -11.13 -18.70
C ALA A 51 1.75 -10.24 -19.57
N ASP A 52 0.97 -10.86 -20.44
CA ASP A 52 -0.09 -10.22 -21.21
C ASP A 52 -1.46 -10.94 -21.01
N SER A 53 -2.44 -10.63 -21.86
CA SER A 53 -3.79 -11.21 -21.76
C SER A 53 -3.80 -12.73 -21.84
N ALA A 54 -2.94 -13.34 -22.69
CA ALA A 54 -2.90 -14.79 -22.85
C ALA A 54 -2.36 -15.51 -21.59
N ASP A 55 -1.45 -14.85 -20.86
CA ASP A 55 -0.96 -15.35 -19.56
C ASP A 55 -2.02 -15.19 -18.48
N VAL A 56 -2.75 -14.07 -18.51
CA VAL A 56 -3.89 -13.82 -17.59
C VAL A 56 -4.96 -14.89 -17.78
N ASP A 57 -5.33 -15.23 -19.03
CA ASP A 57 -6.31 -16.28 -19.33
C ASP A 57 -5.89 -17.63 -18.74
N LYS A 58 -4.60 -18.01 -18.89
CA LYS A 58 -4.06 -19.25 -18.28
C LYS A 58 -4.10 -19.23 -16.76
N ALA A 59 -3.71 -18.12 -16.15
CA ALA A 59 -3.69 -17.97 -14.71
C ALA A 59 -5.11 -17.97 -14.10
N VAL A 60 -6.05 -17.29 -14.75
CA VAL A 60 -7.47 -17.28 -14.32
C VAL A 60 -8.07 -18.68 -14.47
N HIS A 61 -7.79 -19.38 -15.58
CA HIS A 61 -8.23 -20.77 -15.74
C HIS A 61 -7.67 -21.67 -14.61
N ALA A 62 -6.38 -21.58 -14.31
CA ALA A 62 -5.78 -22.34 -13.21
C ALA A 62 -6.42 -22.02 -11.85
N ALA A 63 -6.66 -20.73 -11.58
CA ALA A 63 -7.33 -20.26 -10.37
C ALA A 63 -8.78 -20.77 -10.28
N ARG A 64 -9.52 -20.77 -11.39
CA ARG A 64 -10.91 -21.27 -11.47
C ARG A 64 -10.95 -22.78 -11.20
N VAL A 65 -10.08 -23.57 -11.81
CA VAL A 65 -9.97 -25.00 -11.56
C VAL A 65 -9.63 -25.29 -10.08
N ALA A 66 -8.66 -24.55 -9.50
CA ALA A 66 -8.32 -24.69 -8.10
C ALA A 66 -9.49 -24.38 -7.16
N PHE A 67 -10.28 -23.33 -7.50
CA PHE A 67 -11.45 -22.91 -6.73
C PHE A 67 -12.60 -23.90 -6.80
N GLU A 68 -12.92 -24.44 -8.00
CA GLU A 68 -14.13 -25.22 -8.23
C GLU A 68 -13.95 -26.74 -8.01
N THR A 69 -12.81 -27.28 -8.40
CA THR A 69 -12.60 -28.74 -8.47
C THR A 69 -11.35 -29.22 -7.78
N GLY A 70 -10.37 -28.34 -7.54
CA GLY A 70 -9.07 -28.66 -6.96
C GLY A 70 -9.14 -29.02 -5.47
N PRO A 71 -7.99 -29.45 -4.88
CA PRO A 71 -7.92 -29.76 -3.45
C PRO A 71 -8.22 -28.55 -2.56
N TRP A 72 -7.99 -27.33 -3.03
CA TRP A 72 -8.30 -26.10 -2.31
C TRP A 72 -9.78 -25.95 -1.97
N ARG A 73 -10.67 -26.32 -2.89
CA ARG A 73 -12.13 -26.31 -2.64
C ARG A 73 -12.51 -27.16 -1.42
N LYS A 74 -11.78 -28.23 -1.17
CA LYS A 74 -12.04 -29.18 -0.06
C LYS A 74 -11.24 -28.84 1.20
N ALA A 75 -10.34 -27.86 1.12
CA ALA A 75 -9.51 -27.45 2.25
C ALA A 75 -10.40 -26.88 3.38
N THR A 76 -10.27 -27.44 4.57
CA THR A 76 -10.95 -26.91 5.74
C THR A 76 -10.39 -25.54 6.13
N ALA A 77 -11.15 -24.77 6.89
CA ALA A 77 -10.71 -23.50 7.41
C ALA A 77 -9.38 -23.60 8.19
N SER A 78 -9.27 -24.61 9.05
CA SER A 78 -8.03 -24.88 9.81
C SER A 78 -6.83 -25.21 8.91
N GLN A 79 -7.04 -25.93 7.81
CA GLN A 79 -5.97 -26.23 6.85
C GLN A 79 -5.50 -24.95 6.14
N ARG A 80 -6.43 -24.05 5.75
CA ARG A 80 -6.06 -22.75 5.17
C ARG A 80 -5.27 -21.90 6.17
N GLY A 81 -5.71 -21.84 7.43
CA GLY A 81 -4.98 -21.17 8.50
C GLY A 81 -3.57 -21.73 8.70
N LEU A 82 -3.41 -23.06 8.70
CA LEU A 82 -2.10 -23.70 8.82
C LEU A 82 -1.15 -23.33 7.67
N LEU A 83 -1.65 -23.27 6.43
CA LEU A 83 -0.84 -22.87 5.28
C LEU A 83 -0.39 -21.40 5.38
N LEU A 84 -1.25 -20.51 5.85
CA LEU A 84 -0.89 -19.12 6.12
C LEU A 84 0.15 -18.97 7.24
N HIS A 85 0.06 -19.76 8.31
CA HIS A 85 1.08 -19.80 9.36
C HIS A 85 2.43 -20.29 8.81
N ARG A 86 2.45 -21.36 8.02
CA ARG A 86 3.68 -21.86 7.38
C ARG A 86 4.31 -20.81 6.45
N LEU A 87 3.48 -20.07 5.69
CA LEU A 87 3.96 -18.98 4.86
C LEU A 87 4.61 -17.89 5.72
N ALA A 88 3.96 -17.48 6.81
CA ALA A 88 4.52 -16.48 7.74
C ALA A 88 5.86 -16.92 8.33
N ASP A 89 5.97 -18.20 8.73
CA ASP A 89 7.21 -18.76 9.28
C ASP A 89 8.34 -18.80 8.23
N LEU A 90 8.01 -19.11 6.96
CA LEU A 90 8.97 -19.08 5.85
C LEU A 90 9.40 -17.64 5.54
N ILE A 91 8.48 -16.67 5.54
CA ILE A 91 8.81 -15.25 5.35
C ILE A 91 9.72 -14.78 6.48
N GLU A 92 9.44 -15.13 7.73
CA GLU A 92 10.29 -14.79 8.89
C GLU A 92 11.69 -15.41 8.76
N LYS A 93 11.78 -16.67 8.36
CA LYS A 93 13.05 -17.36 8.09
C LYS A 93 13.89 -16.68 7.00
N HIS A 94 13.24 -16.11 5.97
CA HIS A 94 13.85 -15.44 4.83
C HIS A 94 13.75 -13.92 4.90
N ALA A 95 13.52 -13.34 6.09
CA ALA A 95 13.24 -11.91 6.24
C ALA A 95 14.39 -11.03 5.74
N ASP A 96 15.64 -11.40 6.00
CA ASP A 96 16.82 -10.66 5.52
C ASP A 96 16.89 -10.63 3.98
N GLU A 97 16.72 -11.79 3.32
CA GLU A 97 16.67 -11.91 1.86
C GLU A 97 15.56 -11.03 1.27
N LEU A 98 14.36 -11.09 1.84
CA LEU A 98 13.21 -10.32 1.38
C LEU A 98 13.40 -8.82 1.58
N ALA A 99 13.97 -8.39 2.72
CA ALA A 99 14.27 -6.99 2.97
C ALA A 99 15.32 -6.44 1.98
N GLN A 100 16.32 -7.24 1.63
CA GLN A 100 17.31 -6.87 0.62
C GLN A 100 16.71 -6.75 -0.79
N LEU A 101 15.83 -7.69 -1.19
CA LEU A 101 15.11 -7.61 -2.47
C LEU A 101 14.22 -6.36 -2.54
N GLU A 102 13.48 -6.08 -1.46
CA GLU A 102 12.62 -4.90 -1.37
C GLU A 102 13.43 -3.59 -1.44
N ALA A 103 14.57 -3.52 -0.75
CA ALA A 103 15.45 -2.36 -0.83
C ALA A 103 16.08 -2.19 -2.22
N LEU A 104 16.31 -3.28 -2.94
CA LEU A 104 17.01 -3.29 -4.22
C LEU A 104 16.19 -2.70 -5.36
N ASP A 105 14.92 -3.10 -5.52
CA ASP A 105 14.06 -2.65 -6.62
C ASP A 105 13.13 -1.49 -6.24
N ASN A 106 12.80 -1.31 -4.95
CA ASN A 106 12.01 -0.19 -4.47
C ASN A 106 12.86 1.05 -4.12
N GLY A 107 14.07 0.84 -3.61
CA GLY A 107 14.96 1.92 -3.17
C GLY A 107 14.73 2.41 -1.74
N LYS A 108 13.78 1.85 -0.97
CA LYS A 108 13.66 2.18 0.45
C LYS A 108 14.88 1.72 1.24
N PRO A 109 15.24 2.39 2.34
CA PRO A 109 16.34 1.91 3.18
C PRO A 109 16.10 0.47 3.66
N TYR A 110 17.12 -0.38 3.55
CA TYR A 110 17.07 -1.76 4.05
C TYR A 110 16.66 -1.83 5.53
N SER A 111 17.10 -0.85 6.34
CA SER A 111 16.70 -0.73 7.74
C SER A 111 15.20 -0.56 7.93
N VAL A 112 14.52 0.14 7.00
CA VAL A 112 13.05 0.32 7.01
C VAL A 112 12.37 -0.98 6.57
N ALA A 113 12.80 -1.60 5.48
CA ALA A 113 12.24 -2.87 5.00
C ALA A 113 12.32 -3.96 6.08
N SER A 114 13.47 -4.08 6.77
CA SER A 114 13.70 -5.10 7.80
C SER A 114 12.99 -4.83 9.12
N ALA A 115 12.95 -3.56 9.58
CA ALA A 115 12.45 -3.22 10.91
C ALA A 115 10.96 -2.81 10.93
N ALA A 116 10.40 -2.36 9.81
CA ALA A 116 9.01 -1.96 9.69
C ALA A 116 8.19 -2.89 8.80
N ASP A 117 8.57 -3.06 7.52
CA ASP A 117 7.72 -3.76 6.55
C ASP A 117 7.60 -5.26 6.88
N LEU A 118 8.72 -5.97 7.07
CA LEU A 118 8.71 -7.41 7.31
C LEU A 118 7.93 -7.82 8.56
N PRO A 119 8.09 -7.17 9.73
CA PRO A 119 7.28 -7.48 10.91
C PRO A 119 5.77 -7.31 10.66
N LEU A 120 5.36 -6.28 9.93
CA LEU A 120 3.95 -6.05 9.59
C LEU A 120 3.42 -7.11 8.59
N VAL A 121 4.24 -7.54 7.61
CA VAL A 121 3.91 -8.62 6.67
C VAL A 121 3.67 -9.93 7.41
N ILE A 122 4.59 -10.33 8.29
CA ILE A 122 4.51 -11.55 9.09
C ILE A 122 3.28 -11.52 10.00
N SER A 123 3.08 -10.41 10.69
CA SER A 123 1.90 -10.19 11.55
C SER A 123 0.60 -10.29 10.77
N CYS A 124 0.53 -9.72 9.56
CA CYS A 124 -0.65 -9.78 8.71
C CYS A 124 -1.03 -11.22 8.33
N TYR A 125 -0.08 -12.03 7.85
CA TYR A 125 -0.36 -13.42 7.53
C TYR A 125 -0.77 -14.24 8.76
N ARG A 126 -0.12 -14.05 9.92
CA ARG A 126 -0.50 -14.71 11.18
C ARG A 126 -1.89 -14.29 11.66
N TYR A 127 -2.23 -13.01 11.54
CA TYR A 127 -3.56 -12.50 11.89
C TYR A 127 -4.65 -13.20 11.07
N TYR A 128 -4.51 -13.25 9.73
CA TYR A 128 -5.51 -13.90 8.87
C TYR A 128 -5.47 -15.42 8.95
N ALA A 129 -4.34 -16.02 9.27
CA ALA A 129 -4.29 -17.45 9.62
C ALA A 129 -5.21 -17.76 10.81
N GLY A 130 -5.19 -16.89 11.84
CA GLY A 130 -6.08 -16.99 12.99
C GLY A 130 -7.56 -16.73 12.68
N TRP A 131 -7.88 -15.99 11.60
CA TRP A 131 -9.25 -15.72 11.19
C TRP A 131 -9.90 -16.80 10.33
N ALA A 132 -9.12 -17.68 9.71
CA ALA A 132 -9.63 -18.63 8.72
C ALA A 132 -10.82 -19.48 9.23
N ASP A 133 -10.80 -19.88 10.48
CA ASP A 133 -11.86 -20.68 11.14
C ASP A 133 -12.88 -19.86 11.93
N LYS A 134 -12.81 -18.52 11.87
CA LYS A 134 -13.70 -17.60 12.59
C LYS A 134 -14.66 -16.84 11.68
N ILE A 135 -14.68 -17.17 10.39
CA ILE A 135 -15.66 -16.62 9.41
C ILE A 135 -16.97 -17.35 9.60
N GLN A 136 -17.87 -16.75 10.39
CA GLN A 136 -19.11 -17.38 10.85
C GLN A 136 -20.32 -16.67 10.27
N GLY A 137 -21.44 -17.43 10.12
CA GLY A 137 -22.76 -16.87 9.81
C GLY A 137 -23.61 -16.66 11.06
N LYS A 138 -24.88 -16.31 10.85
CA LYS A 138 -25.86 -16.01 11.90
C LYS A 138 -27.04 -16.94 11.78
N THR A 139 -27.67 -17.31 12.90
CA THR A 139 -29.02 -17.85 12.97
C THR A 139 -29.98 -16.68 13.10
N ILE A 140 -30.99 -16.60 12.21
CA ILE A 140 -31.91 -15.46 12.08
C ILE A 140 -33.33 -15.91 12.45
N PRO A 141 -33.97 -15.29 13.44
CA PRO A 141 -35.38 -15.56 13.73
C PRO A 141 -36.26 -14.93 12.65
N ILE A 142 -36.97 -15.76 11.90
CA ILE A 142 -37.99 -15.33 10.91
C ILE A 142 -39.34 -15.83 11.27
N ASN A 143 -40.40 -15.21 10.76
CA ASN A 143 -41.78 -15.58 11.04
C ASN A 143 -42.15 -16.92 10.39
N GLY A 144 -42.96 -17.72 11.09
CA GLY A 144 -43.47 -19.02 10.63
C GLY A 144 -42.59 -20.19 11.12
N ASN A 145 -42.94 -21.41 10.63
CA ASN A 145 -42.23 -22.62 11.02
C ASN A 145 -40.99 -22.87 10.13
N TYR A 146 -39.97 -22.07 10.35
CA TYR A 146 -38.72 -22.09 9.54
C TYR A 146 -37.47 -21.98 10.42
N PHE A 147 -36.38 -22.61 9.96
CA PHE A 147 -35.03 -22.38 10.45
C PHE A 147 -34.27 -21.59 9.40
N CYS A 148 -33.75 -20.42 9.77
CA CYS A 148 -33.03 -19.54 8.86
C CYS A 148 -31.61 -19.25 9.39
N TYR A 149 -30.62 -19.39 8.51
CA TYR A 149 -29.25 -19.07 8.83
C TYR A 149 -28.52 -18.48 7.64
N THR A 150 -27.39 -17.76 7.91
CA THR A 150 -26.48 -17.29 6.88
C THR A 150 -25.19 -18.11 6.85
N ARG A 151 -24.55 -18.13 5.68
CA ARG A 151 -23.20 -18.63 5.47
C ARG A 151 -22.38 -17.56 4.77
N HIS A 152 -21.10 -17.44 5.15
CA HIS A 152 -20.13 -16.67 4.40
C HIS A 152 -19.31 -17.62 3.54
N GLU A 153 -19.41 -17.47 2.24
CA GLU A 153 -18.73 -18.30 1.25
C GLU A 153 -17.67 -17.46 0.53
N PRO A 154 -16.51 -18.01 0.10
CA PRO A 154 -15.51 -17.25 -0.65
C PRO A 154 -16.12 -16.71 -1.95
N VAL A 155 -15.73 -15.47 -2.32
CA VAL A 155 -16.25 -14.81 -3.52
C VAL A 155 -15.86 -15.52 -4.82
N GLY A 156 -14.71 -16.20 -4.87
CA GLY A 156 -14.24 -16.93 -6.05
C GLY A 156 -12.80 -16.62 -6.42
N VAL A 157 -12.57 -16.38 -7.72
CA VAL A 157 -11.29 -15.96 -8.28
C VAL A 157 -11.12 -14.46 -8.10
N VAL A 158 -10.03 -14.06 -7.44
CA VAL A 158 -9.74 -12.65 -7.13
C VAL A 158 -8.56 -12.15 -7.95
N GLY A 159 -8.78 -11.15 -8.78
CA GLY A 159 -7.72 -10.35 -9.37
C GLY A 159 -7.17 -9.36 -8.35
N GLN A 160 -5.86 -9.36 -8.13
CA GLN A 160 -5.20 -8.44 -7.21
C GLN A 160 -4.12 -7.64 -7.94
N ILE A 161 -4.20 -6.32 -7.89
CA ILE A 161 -3.23 -5.43 -8.54
C ILE A 161 -2.64 -4.55 -7.44
N ILE A 162 -1.34 -4.72 -7.18
CA ILE A 162 -0.63 -4.07 -6.08
C ILE A 162 0.34 -3.00 -6.57
N PRO A 163 0.55 -1.93 -5.79
CA PRO A 163 1.45 -0.84 -6.12
C PRO A 163 2.91 -1.17 -5.78
N TRP A 164 3.79 -0.25 -6.15
CA TRP A 164 5.23 -0.37 -5.99
C TRP A 164 5.78 0.17 -4.65
N ASN A 165 5.01 0.96 -3.90
CA ASN A 165 5.56 1.68 -2.74
C ASN A 165 5.81 0.80 -1.50
N PHE A 166 4.97 -0.22 -1.27
CA PHE A 166 5.14 -1.23 -0.22
C PHE A 166 4.85 -2.63 -0.79
N PRO A 167 5.73 -3.19 -1.65
CA PRO A 167 5.45 -4.40 -2.42
C PRO A 167 5.03 -5.59 -1.55
N LEU A 168 5.84 -5.97 -0.56
CA LEU A 168 5.55 -7.10 0.33
C LEU A 168 4.32 -6.85 1.21
N LEU A 169 4.19 -5.63 1.74
CA LEU A 169 3.09 -5.31 2.63
C LEU A 169 1.75 -5.32 1.89
N MET A 170 1.70 -4.73 0.70
CA MET A 170 0.48 -4.71 -0.14
C MET A 170 0.14 -6.11 -0.67
N GLN A 171 1.12 -6.96 -0.92
CA GLN A 171 0.90 -8.36 -1.21
C GLN A 171 0.24 -9.08 -0.03
N ALA A 172 0.75 -8.91 1.19
CA ALA A 172 0.22 -9.55 2.38
C ALA A 172 -1.21 -9.08 2.73
N TRP A 173 -1.47 -7.77 2.62
CA TRP A 173 -2.80 -7.20 2.90
C TRP A 173 -3.89 -7.78 2.00
N LYS A 174 -3.53 -8.18 0.77
CA LYS A 174 -4.46 -8.75 -0.19
C LYS A 174 -4.52 -10.28 -0.15
N LEU A 175 -3.37 -10.95 -0.08
CA LEU A 175 -3.33 -12.42 -0.03
C LEU A 175 -3.89 -12.97 1.29
N GLY A 176 -3.55 -12.34 2.42
CA GLY A 176 -3.97 -12.80 3.74
C GLY A 176 -5.48 -13.05 3.86
N PRO A 177 -6.33 -12.03 3.72
CA PRO A 177 -7.79 -12.19 3.83
C PRO A 177 -8.39 -13.03 2.70
N ALA A 178 -7.88 -12.95 1.47
CA ALA A 178 -8.36 -13.74 0.34
C ALA A 178 -8.17 -15.25 0.58
N LEU A 179 -6.96 -15.65 0.99
CA LEU A 179 -6.64 -17.05 1.24
C LEU A 179 -7.31 -17.58 2.52
N ALA A 180 -7.41 -16.77 3.58
CA ALA A 180 -8.17 -17.12 4.78
C ALA A 180 -9.63 -17.42 4.47
N SER A 181 -10.25 -16.62 3.60
CA SER A 181 -11.63 -16.80 3.15
C SER A 181 -11.82 -18.00 2.22
N GLY A 182 -10.75 -18.51 1.58
CA GLY A 182 -10.81 -19.64 0.64
C GLY A 182 -10.91 -19.23 -0.83
N CYS A 183 -10.66 -17.97 -1.17
CA CYS A 183 -10.54 -17.51 -2.55
C CYS A 183 -9.27 -18.04 -3.22
N THR A 184 -9.24 -18.01 -4.55
CA THR A 184 -8.02 -18.17 -5.35
C THR A 184 -7.63 -16.83 -5.96
N VAL A 185 -6.35 -16.67 -6.32
CA VAL A 185 -5.79 -15.34 -6.63
C VAL A 185 -4.99 -15.35 -7.93
N VAL A 186 -5.21 -14.32 -8.74
CA VAL A 186 -4.35 -13.90 -9.84
C VAL A 186 -3.83 -12.50 -9.52
N MET A 187 -2.55 -12.39 -9.18
CA MET A 187 -1.95 -11.13 -8.72
C MET A 187 -0.96 -10.55 -9.73
N LYS A 188 -1.11 -9.25 -10.00
CA LYS A 188 -0.13 -8.46 -10.73
C LYS A 188 0.67 -7.59 -9.74
N PRO A 189 1.95 -7.90 -9.44
CA PRO A 189 2.83 -6.96 -8.78
C PRO A 189 3.12 -5.76 -9.68
N ALA A 190 3.56 -4.65 -9.10
CA ALA A 190 3.99 -3.50 -9.89
C ALA A 190 5.24 -3.85 -10.73
N GLU A 191 5.30 -3.35 -11.95
CA GLU A 191 6.42 -3.54 -12.84
C GLU A 191 7.74 -2.97 -12.31
N GLN A 192 7.67 -1.93 -11.50
CA GLN A 192 8.86 -1.34 -10.86
C GLN A 192 9.48 -2.25 -9.79
N THR A 193 8.63 -3.01 -9.05
CA THR A 193 9.06 -3.71 -7.83
C THR A 193 8.53 -5.15 -7.77
N PRO A 194 8.85 -6.01 -8.75
CA PRO A 194 8.31 -7.36 -8.78
C PRO A 194 9.09 -8.37 -7.91
N LEU A 195 10.34 -8.08 -7.55
CA LEU A 195 11.29 -9.10 -7.10
C LEU A 195 10.91 -9.75 -5.77
N SER A 196 10.56 -8.95 -4.77
CA SER A 196 10.14 -9.45 -3.45
C SER A 196 8.83 -10.24 -3.53
N ALA A 197 7.87 -9.77 -4.35
CA ALA A 197 6.59 -10.45 -4.56
C ALA A 197 6.78 -11.83 -5.23
N LEU A 198 7.66 -11.93 -6.23
CA LEU A 198 7.99 -13.20 -6.90
C LEU A 198 8.71 -14.16 -5.94
N ARG A 199 9.60 -13.66 -5.07
CA ARG A 199 10.24 -14.50 -4.05
C ARG A 199 9.24 -15.07 -3.06
N VAL A 200 8.22 -14.31 -2.64
CA VAL A 200 7.12 -14.83 -1.84
C VAL A 200 6.33 -15.92 -2.61
N GLY A 201 6.25 -15.82 -3.93
CA GLY A 201 5.70 -16.88 -4.78
C GLY A 201 6.40 -18.24 -4.60
N GLU A 202 7.74 -18.27 -4.49
CA GLU A 202 8.47 -19.49 -4.18
C GLU A 202 8.12 -20.02 -2.77
N LEU A 203 7.98 -19.12 -1.79
CA LEU A 203 7.61 -19.48 -0.42
C LEU A 203 6.16 -19.99 -0.31
N LEU A 204 5.24 -19.51 -1.14
CA LEU A 204 3.87 -20.03 -1.23
C LEU A 204 3.87 -21.50 -1.68
N VAL A 205 4.66 -21.84 -2.69
CA VAL A 205 4.83 -23.21 -3.17
C VAL A 205 5.47 -24.09 -2.07
N GLU A 206 6.53 -23.59 -1.41
CA GLU A 206 7.21 -24.28 -0.29
C GLU A 206 6.28 -24.50 0.91
N ALA A 207 5.40 -23.54 1.24
CA ALA A 207 4.40 -23.66 2.30
C ALA A 207 3.35 -24.74 2.02
N GLY A 208 3.21 -25.16 0.77
CA GLY A 208 2.32 -26.21 0.33
C GLY A 208 0.94 -25.73 -0.16
N PHE A 209 0.81 -24.47 -0.58
CA PHE A 209 -0.41 -24.03 -1.26
C PHE A 209 -0.62 -24.84 -2.54
N PRO A 210 -1.82 -25.38 -2.78
CA PRO A 210 -2.09 -26.20 -3.96
C PRO A 210 -1.91 -25.42 -5.28
N PRO A 211 -1.60 -26.14 -6.39
CA PRO A 211 -1.51 -25.52 -7.72
C PRO A 211 -2.74 -24.69 -8.07
N GLY A 212 -2.54 -23.52 -8.68
CA GLY A 212 -3.58 -22.59 -9.12
C GLY A 212 -4.17 -21.68 -8.02
N VAL A 213 -3.89 -21.94 -6.72
CA VAL A 213 -4.43 -21.10 -5.62
C VAL A 213 -3.90 -19.68 -5.67
N VAL A 214 -2.61 -19.51 -5.94
CA VAL A 214 -1.99 -18.20 -6.16
C VAL A 214 -1.17 -18.22 -7.45
N ASN A 215 -1.44 -17.23 -8.31
CA ASN A 215 -0.74 -17.04 -9.57
C ASN A 215 -0.18 -15.61 -9.60
N LEU A 216 1.10 -15.44 -9.96
CA LEU A 216 1.80 -14.15 -9.96
C LEU A 216 2.21 -13.79 -11.39
N LEU A 217 1.73 -12.65 -11.84
CA LEU A 217 1.88 -12.18 -13.22
C LEU A 217 2.53 -10.79 -13.25
N PRO A 218 3.86 -10.67 -13.13
CA PRO A 218 4.53 -9.41 -13.41
C PRO A 218 4.25 -8.96 -14.85
N GLY A 219 4.02 -7.66 -15.04
CA GLY A 219 3.64 -7.09 -16.33
C GLY A 219 3.08 -5.68 -16.15
N TYR A 220 2.78 -5.02 -17.25
CA TYR A 220 2.31 -3.64 -17.24
C TYR A 220 0.81 -3.50 -16.94
N GLY A 221 0.45 -2.33 -16.39
CA GLY A 221 -0.95 -1.98 -16.12
C GLY A 221 -1.86 -2.09 -17.34
N PRO A 222 -1.53 -1.45 -18.49
CA PRO A 222 -2.35 -1.47 -19.70
C PRO A 222 -2.52 -2.86 -20.36
N THR A 223 -1.62 -3.81 -20.08
CA THR A 223 -1.69 -5.18 -20.62
C THR A 223 -2.25 -6.15 -19.57
N ALA A 224 -1.41 -6.67 -18.69
CA ALA A 224 -1.81 -7.64 -17.68
C ALA A 224 -2.85 -7.10 -16.68
N GLY A 225 -2.69 -5.85 -16.20
CA GLY A 225 -3.64 -5.23 -15.27
C GLY A 225 -5.03 -5.06 -15.87
N ALA A 226 -5.10 -4.52 -17.09
CA ALA A 226 -6.35 -4.35 -17.82
C ALA A 226 -7.01 -5.69 -18.16
N ALA A 227 -6.22 -6.70 -18.53
CA ALA A 227 -6.74 -8.05 -18.79
C ALA A 227 -7.40 -8.66 -17.53
N ILE A 228 -6.75 -8.56 -16.36
CA ILE A 228 -7.33 -9.02 -15.09
C ILE A 228 -8.64 -8.27 -14.78
N ALA A 229 -8.65 -6.94 -14.93
CA ALA A 229 -9.81 -6.12 -14.61
C ALA A 229 -11.03 -6.40 -15.50
N ASN A 230 -10.81 -6.72 -16.78
CA ASN A 230 -11.87 -7.02 -17.76
C ASN A 230 -12.24 -8.50 -17.84
N HIS A 231 -11.48 -9.41 -17.22
CA HIS A 231 -11.68 -10.86 -17.41
C HIS A 231 -13.03 -11.33 -16.88
N MET A 232 -13.80 -12.06 -17.69
CA MET A 232 -15.16 -12.50 -17.35
C MET A 232 -15.22 -13.55 -16.23
N ASP A 233 -14.14 -14.34 -16.03
CA ASP A 233 -14.05 -15.37 -14.98
C ASP A 233 -13.29 -14.90 -13.73
N VAL A 234 -13.08 -13.60 -13.56
CA VAL A 234 -12.63 -12.96 -12.31
C VAL A 234 -13.84 -12.42 -11.58
N ASP A 235 -14.07 -12.90 -10.35
CA ASP A 235 -15.26 -12.56 -9.54
C ASP A 235 -15.09 -11.26 -8.75
N LYS A 236 -13.85 -10.87 -8.47
CA LYS A 236 -13.51 -9.66 -7.72
C LYS A 236 -12.17 -9.09 -8.19
N VAL A 237 -12.04 -7.76 -8.15
CA VAL A 237 -10.74 -7.07 -8.23
C VAL A 237 -10.49 -6.30 -6.94
N ALA A 238 -9.29 -6.49 -6.37
CA ALA A 238 -8.74 -5.67 -5.31
C ALA A 238 -7.56 -4.86 -5.88
N PHE A 239 -7.70 -3.55 -5.90
CA PHE A 239 -6.73 -2.65 -6.49
C PHE A 239 -6.18 -1.66 -5.45
N THR A 240 -4.87 -1.47 -5.43
CA THR A 240 -4.22 -0.35 -4.74
C THR A 240 -3.34 0.41 -5.73
N GLY A 241 -3.53 1.72 -5.82
CA GLY A 241 -2.77 2.59 -6.73
C GLY A 241 -3.36 3.99 -6.85
N SER A 242 -3.20 4.63 -8.01
CA SER A 242 -3.70 5.99 -8.22
C SER A 242 -5.22 6.05 -8.38
N THR A 243 -5.83 7.18 -8.01
CA THR A 243 -7.26 7.44 -8.17
C THR A 243 -7.69 7.37 -9.64
N GLU A 244 -6.83 7.80 -10.57
CA GLU A 244 -7.09 7.72 -12.00
C GLU A 244 -7.26 6.27 -12.46
N ILE A 245 -6.32 5.40 -12.11
CA ILE A 245 -6.39 3.97 -12.46
C ILE A 245 -7.54 3.29 -11.74
N GLY A 246 -7.84 3.66 -10.48
CA GLY A 246 -9.01 3.14 -9.76
C GLY A 246 -10.33 3.35 -10.51
N ARG A 247 -10.49 4.48 -11.19
CA ARG A 247 -11.66 4.74 -12.06
C ARG A 247 -11.70 3.80 -13.25
N LEU A 248 -10.55 3.53 -13.89
CA LEU A 248 -10.47 2.57 -15.00
C LEU A 248 -10.81 1.14 -14.55
N ILE A 249 -10.38 0.73 -13.35
CA ILE A 249 -10.75 -0.57 -12.76
C ILE A 249 -12.26 -0.67 -12.54
N MET A 250 -12.90 0.37 -12.00
CA MET A 250 -14.36 0.40 -11.84
C MET A 250 -15.08 0.33 -13.18
N GLN A 251 -14.60 1.07 -14.18
CA GLN A 251 -15.15 1.05 -15.54
C GLN A 251 -15.04 -0.35 -16.15
N ALA A 252 -13.89 -1.01 -16.04
CA ALA A 252 -13.67 -2.37 -16.51
C ALA A 252 -14.63 -3.36 -15.84
N ALA A 253 -14.84 -3.26 -14.54
CA ALA A 253 -15.79 -4.09 -13.82
C ALA A 253 -17.24 -3.86 -14.29
N ALA A 254 -17.63 -2.60 -14.49
CA ALA A 254 -18.97 -2.23 -14.95
C ALA A 254 -19.28 -2.71 -16.38
N THR A 255 -18.29 -2.70 -17.26
CA THR A 255 -18.45 -3.07 -18.68
C THR A 255 -18.17 -4.56 -18.97
N SER A 256 -17.73 -5.34 -17.97
CA SER A 256 -17.51 -6.78 -18.09
C SER A 256 -18.64 -7.57 -17.38
N ASN A 257 -18.35 -8.18 -16.23
CA ASN A 257 -19.25 -9.10 -15.54
C ASN A 257 -19.85 -8.54 -14.23
N LEU A 258 -19.75 -7.24 -13.97
CA LEU A 258 -20.17 -6.58 -12.71
C LEU A 258 -19.45 -7.14 -11.47
N LYS A 259 -18.18 -7.56 -11.64
CA LYS A 259 -17.36 -8.08 -10.53
C LYS A 259 -17.24 -7.07 -9.39
N ARG A 260 -17.07 -7.56 -8.19
CA ARG A 260 -16.82 -6.72 -7.04
C ARG A 260 -15.49 -5.98 -7.18
N VAL A 261 -15.46 -4.74 -6.71
CA VAL A 261 -14.24 -3.91 -6.71
C VAL A 261 -14.01 -3.36 -5.32
N THR A 262 -12.80 -3.50 -4.81
CA THR A 262 -12.29 -2.72 -3.68
C THR A 262 -11.08 -1.92 -4.12
N LEU A 263 -11.01 -0.67 -3.66
CA LEU A 263 -10.02 0.31 -4.08
C LEU A 263 -9.35 0.92 -2.85
N GLU A 264 -8.03 0.89 -2.82
CA GLU A 264 -7.20 1.71 -1.95
C GLU A 264 -6.40 2.67 -2.83
N LEU A 265 -6.72 3.96 -2.71
CA LEU A 265 -6.23 4.99 -3.62
C LEU A 265 -5.42 6.06 -2.90
N GLY A 266 -5.08 7.13 -3.62
CA GLY A 266 -4.28 8.21 -3.10
C GLY A 266 -4.93 9.01 -1.97
N GLY A 267 -4.12 9.83 -1.32
CA GLY A 267 -4.52 10.72 -0.24
C GLY A 267 -3.87 12.10 -0.31
N LYS A 268 -4.45 13.03 0.43
CA LYS A 268 -3.87 14.33 0.74
C LYS A 268 -4.16 14.63 2.22
N SER A 269 -3.60 13.79 3.07
CA SER A 269 -3.99 13.67 4.48
C SER A 269 -3.64 14.93 5.27
N PRO A 270 -4.60 15.51 5.99
CA PRO A 270 -4.32 16.60 6.92
C PRO A 270 -3.60 16.07 8.14
N ASN A 271 -2.52 16.74 8.54
CA ASN A 271 -1.80 16.53 9.78
C ASN A 271 -1.87 17.85 10.56
N ILE A 272 -2.53 17.86 11.71
CA ILE A 272 -2.97 19.09 12.41
C ILE A 272 -2.21 19.23 13.73
N VAL A 273 -1.52 20.35 13.91
CA VAL A 273 -0.71 20.62 15.10
C VAL A 273 -1.26 21.85 15.82
N PHE A 274 -1.79 21.67 17.03
CA PHE A 274 -2.20 22.75 17.93
C PHE A 274 -1.04 23.23 18.79
N ALA A 275 -1.08 24.48 19.25
CA ALA A 275 -0.03 25.09 20.07
C ALA A 275 0.17 24.44 21.45
N ASP A 276 -0.83 23.70 21.93
CA ASP A 276 -0.76 22.93 23.18
C ASP A 276 -0.17 21.52 23.04
N ALA A 277 0.23 21.13 21.83
CA ALA A 277 0.88 19.85 21.56
C ALA A 277 2.23 19.72 22.27
N ASP A 278 2.69 18.50 22.44
CA ASP A 278 4.10 18.24 22.70
C ASP A 278 4.88 18.56 21.40
N MET A 279 5.53 19.72 21.39
CA MET A 279 6.11 20.27 20.17
C MET A 279 7.19 19.36 19.57
N ASP A 280 8.05 18.76 20.40
CA ASP A 280 9.14 17.92 19.92
C ASP A 280 8.58 16.60 19.35
N GLN A 281 7.56 16.01 19.97
CA GLN A 281 6.86 14.84 19.43
C GLN A 281 6.10 15.19 18.13
N ALA A 282 5.43 16.34 18.09
CA ALA A 282 4.67 16.77 16.91
C ALA A 282 5.60 17.03 15.71
N ILE A 283 6.79 17.58 15.92
CA ILE A 283 7.78 17.83 14.85
C ILE A 283 8.34 16.51 14.33
N GLU A 284 8.83 15.62 15.20
CA GLU A 284 9.38 14.34 14.76
C GLU A 284 8.30 13.45 14.13
N GLY A 285 7.09 13.39 14.73
CA GLY A 285 5.97 12.65 14.17
C GLY A 285 5.49 13.19 12.83
N SER A 286 5.41 14.51 12.66
CA SER A 286 5.06 15.13 11.37
C SER A 286 6.16 14.94 10.32
N HIS A 287 7.43 14.92 10.75
CA HIS A 287 8.55 14.60 9.87
C HIS A 287 8.44 13.17 9.35
N GLN A 288 8.22 12.19 10.24
CA GLN A 288 8.02 10.80 9.84
C GLN A 288 6.75 10.63 9.00
N ALA A 289 5.64 11.25 9.37
CA ALA A 289 4.37 11.22 8.66
C ALA A 289 4.48 11.56 7.16
N LEU A 290 5.46 12.39 6.78
CA LEU A 290 5.67 12.72 5.38
C LEU A 290 6.87 12.05 4.75
N PHE A 291 8.04 12.09 5.43
CA PHE A 291 9.29 11.65 4.81
C PHE A 291 9.54 10.15 4.92
N PHE A 292 8.73 9.41 5.67
CA PHE A 292 8.74 7.94 5.66
C PHE A 292 8.57 7.43 4.22
N ASN A 293 9.30 6.39 3.88
CA ASN A 293 9.33 5.81 2.53
C ASN A 293 9.52 6.86 1.40
N GLN A 294 10.34 7.89 1.63
CA GLN A 294 10.63 8.97 0.67
C GLN A 294 9.38 9.79 0.27
N GLY A 295 8.36 9.85 1.14
CA GLY A 295 7.06 10.46 0.86
C GLY A 295 6.18 9.63 -0.07
N GLN A 296 6.56 8.40 -0.40
CA GLN A 296 5.83 7.48 -1.26
C GLN A 296 4.84 6.64 -0.44
N CYS A 297 4.01 7.32 0.34
CA CYS A 297 3.00 6.74 1.20
C CYS A 297 1.63 7.35 0.92
N CYS A 298 0.62 6.52 0.65
CA CYS A 298 -0.73 6.98 0.30
C CYS A 298 -1.39 7.81 1.41
N CYS A 299 -1.08 7.53 2.68
CA CYS A 299 -1.61 8.27 3.82
C CYS A 299 -0.69 9.38 4.32
N ALA A 300 0.44 9.67 3.65
CA ALA A 300 1.40 10.68 4.09
C ALA A 300 0.74 11.99 4.53
N GLY A 301 1.18 12.56 5.66
CA GLY A 301 0.68 13.82 6.23
C GLY A 301 1.10 15.05 5.43
N SER A 302 0.72 15.08 4.15
CA SER A 302 1.24 16.01 3.15
C SER A 302 0.63 17.41 3.21
N ARG A 303 -0.51 17.60 3.90
CA ARG A 303 -1.04 18.91 4.28
C ARG A 303 -0.85 19.11 5.78
N LEU A 304 0.24 19.74 6.16
CA LEU A 304 0.55 20.00 7.56
C LEU A 304 -0.04 21.34 7.99
N PHE A 305 -1.14 21.29 8.73
CA PHE A 305 -1.78 22.46 9.33
C PHE A 305 -1.16 22.74 10.70
N VAL A 306 -0.66 23.96 10.90
CA VAL A 306 -0.03 24.40 12.17
C VAL A 306 -0.75 25.63 12.69
N GLU A 307 -1.17 25.60 13.98
CA GLU A 307 -1.83 26.74 14.63
C GLU A 307 -0.90 27.97 14.62
N GLU A 308 -1.44 29.14 14.27
CA GLU A 308 -0.67 30.39 14.13
C GLU A 308 0.26 30.68 15.31
N LYS A 309 -0.19 30.36 16.52
CA LYS A 309 0.56 30.63 17.77
C LYS A 309 1.90 29.89 17.89
N CYS A 310 2.03 28.73 17.22
CA CYS A 310 3.25 27.91 17.25
C CYS A 310 3.91 27.78 15.88
N TYR A 311 3.37 28.43 14.84
CA TYR A 311 3.79 28.21 13.47
C TYR A 311 5.28 28.48 13.23
N ASP A 312 5.78 29.61 13.67
CA ASP A 312 7.16 30.01 13.38
C ASP A 312 8.18 29.09 14.07
N GLU A 313 7.94 28.72 15.33
CA GLU A 313 8.74 27.73 16.07
C GLU A 313 8.69 26.36 15.38
N PHE A 314 7.50 25.90 15.01
CA PHE A 314 7.32 24.62 14.34
C PHE A 314 8.06 24.58 13.02
N VAL A 315 7.97 25.61 12.19
CA VAL A 315 8.64 25.74 10.90
C VAL A 315 10.16 25.71 11.07
N GLU A 316 10.70 26.51 11.99
CA GLU A 316 12.14 26.54 12.24
C GLU A 316 12.70 25.17 12.60
N LYS A 317 12.06 24.49 13.58
CA LYS A 317 12.47 23.15 14.02
C LYS A 317 12.30 22.08 12.93
N SER A 318 11.21 22.14 12.14
CA SER A 318 10.96 21.21 11.02
C SER A 318 12.01 21.35 9.93
N VAL A 319 12.38 22.59 9.57
CA VAL A 319 13.46 22.86 8.60
C VAL A 319 14.80 22.34 9.13
N ALA A 320 15.11 22.56 10.41
CA ALA A 320 16.32 22.05 11.02
C ALA A 320 16.35 20.51 11.01
N ARG A 321 15.22 19.83 11.26
CA ARG A 321 15.10 18.36 11.19
C ARG A 321 15.28 17.82 9.77
N ALA A 322 14.64 18.46 8.79
CA ALA A 322 14.74 18.07 7.38
C ALA A 322 16.18 18.17 6.86
N LYS A 323 16.90 19.24 7.20
CA LYS A 323 18.32 19.42 6.82
C LYS A 323 19.27 18.38 7.41
N ARG A 324 18.90 17.73 8.52
CA ARG A 324 19.69 16.64 9.12
C ARG A 324 19.37 15.26 8.54
N ARG A 325 18.27 15.13 7.77
CA ARG A 325 17.87 13.83 7.20
C ARG A 325 18.91 13.36 6.19
N THR A 326 19.43 12.15 6.40
CA THR A 326 20.44 11.55 5.54
C THR A 326 19.79 10.92 4.31
N VAL A 327 20.06 11.49 3.13
CA VAL A 327 19.65 10.94 1.83
C VAL A 327 20.82 10.18 1.23
N GLY A 328 20.63 8.92 0.82
CA GLY A 328 21.75 8.12 0.30
C GLY A 328 21.37 6.71 -0.11
N ASP A 329 22.39 5.87 -0.28
CA ASP A 329 22.27 4.48 -0.67
C ASP A 329 21.34 3.71 0.30
N PRO A 330 20.33 2.96 -0.20
CA PRO A 330 19.42 2.18 0.63
C PRO A 330 20.09 1.16 1.55
N PHE A 331 21.29 0.70 1.21
CA PHE A 331 22.06 -0.28 2.00
C PHE A 331 23.04 0.35 3.00
N ASP A 332 23.19 1.69 3.02
CA ASP A 332 23.94 2.35 4.09
C ASP A 332 23.05 2.45 5.35
N LYS A 333 23.58 1.94 6.46
CA LYS A 333 22.88 1.96 7.78
C LYS A 333 22.49 3.35 8.28
N LYS A 334 23.13 4.40 7.76
CA LYS A 334 22.87 5.81 8.13
C LYS A 334 21.77 6.45 7.27
N THR A 335 21.38 5.81 6.18
CA THR A 335 20.39 6.35 5.27
C THR A 335 19.01 6.32 5.90
N GLU A 336 18.38 7.51 6.00
CA GLU A 336 16.99 7.69 6.41
C GLU A 336 16.04 7.79 5.21
N GLN A 337 16.57 8.14 4.03
CA GLN A 337 15.80 8.34 2.81
C GLN A 337 16.57 7.85 1.59
N GLY A 338 15.98 6.91 0.87
CA GLY A 338 16.46 6.42 -0.42
C GLY A 338 15.97 7.27 -1.61
N PRO A 339 16.13 6.75 -2.85
CA PRO A 339 15.66 7.40 -4.07
C PRO A 339 14.15 7.27 -4.25
N GLN A 340 13.55 8.04 -5.17
CA GLN A 340 12.22 7.75 -5.73
C GLN A 340 12.30 6.45 -6.56
N VAL A 341 11.16 5.77 -6.72
CA VAL A 341 11.14 4.42 -7.31
C VAL A 341 11.64 4.35 -8.76
N ASP A 342 11.37 5.38 -9.56
CA ASP A 342 11.77 5.44 -10.97
C ASP A 342 11.92 6.89 -11.47
N SER A 343 12.30 7.03 -12.75
CA SER A 343 12.46 8.32 -13.42
C SER A 343 11.15 9.10 -13.53
N ASP A 344 10.03 8.42 -13.74
CA ASP A 344 8.74 9.07 -13.93
C ASP A 344 8.25 9.68 -12.63
N GLN A 345 8.38 8.95 -11.52
CA GLN A 345 8.07 9.46 -10.18
C GLN A 345 9.01 10.58 -9.77
N PHE A 346 10.31 10.47 -10.07
CA PHE A 346 11.29 11.54 -9.84
C PHE A 346 10.87 12.82 -10.57
N ASN A 347 10.58 12.73 -11.88
CA ASN A 347 10.19 13.88 -12.70
C ASN A 347 8.86 14.48 -12.23
N LYS A 348 7.90 13.64 -11.83
CA LYS A 348 6.61 14.07 -11.26
C LYS A 348 6.84 14.92 -10.00
N VAL A 349 7.66 14.44 -9.06
CA VAL A 349 7.94 15.17 -7.80
C VAL A 349 8.66 16.48 -8.08
N MET A 350 9.68 16.50 -8.95
CA MET A 350 10.36 17.73 -9.34
C MET A 350 9.39 18.73 -9.99
N GLY A 351 8.47 18.25 -10.82
CA GLY A 351 7.42 19.11 -11.41
C GLY A 351 6.49 19.75 -10.37
N TYR A 352 6.17 19.03 -9.27
CA TYR A 352 5.41 19.63 -8.17
C TYR A 352 6.23 20.63 -7.35
N ILE A 353 7.52 20.39 -7.15
CA ILE A 353 8.41 21.38 -6.52
C ILE A 353 8.43 22.68 -7.32
N ASP A 354 8.54 22.57 -8.65
CA ASP A 354 8.49 23.74 -9.52
C ASP A 354 7.12 24.44 -9.54
N ALA A 355 6.03 23.67 -9.45
CA ALA A 355 4.68 24.23 -9.31
C ALA A 355 4.55 25.01 -8.00
N GLY A 356 5.04 24.48 -6.87
CA GLY A 356 5.03 25.19 -5.59
C GLY A 356 5.79 26.53 -5.64
N LYS A 357 6.97 26.54 -6.30
CA LYS A 357 7.73 27.77 -6.54
C LYS A 357 6.93 28.77 -7.40
N LYS A 358 6.27 28.32 -8.47
CA LYS A 358 5.44 29.15 -9.36
C LYS A 358 4.19 29.71 -8.67
N ASP A 359 3.59 28.94 -7.79
CA ASP A 359 2.42 29.35 -6.98
C ASP A 359 2.81 30.31 -5.84
N ASN A 360 4.09 30.71 -5.74
CA ASN A 360 4.66 31.57 -4.70
C ASN A 360 4.60 30.97 -3.28
N ALA A 361 4.55 29.64 -3.13
CA ALA A 361 4.82 29.01 -1.86
C ALA A 361 6.28 29.24 -1.43
N LYS A 362 6.51 29.50 -0.16
CA LYS A 362 7.85 29.82 0.35
C LYS A 362 8.69 28.54 0.49
N LEU A 363 9.64 28.32 -0.42
CA LEU A 363 10.58 27.20 -0.29
C LEU A 363 11.52 27.46 0.91
N LEU A 364 11.45 26.60 1.92
CA LEU A 364 12.18 26.75 3.19
C LEU A 364 13.38 25.80 3.30
N ALA A 365 13.29 24.62 2.65
CA ALA A 365 14.36 23.62 2.60
C ALA A 365 14.24 22.76 1.34
N GLY A 366 15.35 22.23 0.89
CA GLY A 366 15.40 21.29 -0.23
C GLY A 366 15.06 21.90 -1.58
N GLY A 367 14.35 21.13 -2.39
CA GLY A 367 13.87 21.55 -3.71
C GLY A 367 14.79 21.19 -4.87
N ASN A 368 15.81 20.37 -4.64
CA ASN A 368 16.79 19.97 -5.64
C ASN A 368 16.95 18.45 -5.70
N ARG A 369 17.53 17.98 -6.80
CA ARG A 369 18.09 16.63 -6.93
C ARG A 369 19.31 16.47 -6.02
N VAL A 370 19.54 15.28 -5.49
CA VAL A 370 20.76 14.90 -4.78
C VAL A 370 21.61 14.03 -5.69
N GLY A 371 22.85 14.46 -5.96
CA GLY A 371 23.77 13.74 -6.83
C GLY A 371 23.39 13.74 -8.31
N ASP A 372 24.11 12.97 -9.10
CA ASP A 372 23.97 12.87 -10.55
C ASP A 372 23.48 11.46 -11.01
N LYS A 373 23.55 10.46 -10.14
CA LYS A 373 23.04 9.10 -10.34
C LYS A 373 21.82 8.83 -9.48
N GLY A 374 20.96 7.89 -9.93
CA GLY A 374 19.75 7.50 -9.24
C GLY A 374 18.71 8.61 -9.15
N TYR A 375 17.62 8.38 -8.44
CA TYR A 375 16.45 9.24 -8.42
C TYR A 375 16.25 9.94 -7.07
N PHE A 376 17.31 10.50 -6.52
CA PHE A 376 17.31 11.12 -5.19
C PHE A 376 16.85 12.57 -5.23
N ILE A 377 15.97 12.93 -4.29
CA ILE A 377 15.43 14.29 -4.09
C ILE A 377 15.67 14.71 -2.65
N GLU A 378 16.05 15.98 -2.44
CA GLU A 378 16.19 16.55 -1.11
C GLU A 378 14.85 16.55 -0.35
N PRO A 379 14.85 16.31 0.98
CA PRO A 379 13.68 16.60 1.82
C PRO A 379 13.28 18.06 1.62
N THR A 380 12.08 18.28 1.08
CA THR A 380 11.62 19.60 0.64
C THR A 380 10.48 20.09 1.51
N ILE A 381 10.56 21.36 1.97
CA ILE A 381 9.55 22.00 2.79
C ILE A 381 9.12 23.31 2.15
N PHE A 382 7.82 23.45 1.91
CA PHE A 382 7.17 24.71 1.58
C PHE A 382 6.39 25.24 2.79
N GLY A 383 6.61 26.50 3.15
CA GLY A 383 5.83 27.25 4.14
C GLY A 383 4.87 28.24 3.49
N ASP A 384 4.00 28.81 4.31
CA ASP A 384 2.98 29.79 3.91
C ASP A 384 2.11 29.31 2.72
N VAL A 385 1.89 27.97 2.65
CA VAL A 385 1.11 27.34 1.58
C VAL A 385 -0.37 27.70 1.74
N GLN A 386 -1.03 28.00 0.60
CA GLN A 386 -2.46 28.31 0.57
C GLN A 386 -3.25 27.13 0.01
N ASP A 387 -4.52 26.99 0.40
CA ASP A 387 -5.38 25.86 0.02
C ASP A 387 -5.61 25.72 -1.48
N ASN A 388 -5.51 26.80 -2.26
CA ASN A 388 -5.67 26.80 -3.71
C ASN A 388 -4.41 26.44 -4.50
N MET A 389 -3.25 26.32 -3.84
CA MET A 389 -2.01 25.95 -4.50
C MET A 389 -2.03 24.48 -4.92
N LYS A 390 -1.44 24.16 -6.07
CA LYS A 390 -1.39 22.83 -6.62
C LYS A 390 -0.79 21.80 -5.62
N ILE A 391 0.28 22.20 -4.92
CA ILE A 391 0.95 21.35 -3.91
C ILE A 391 0.10 21.10 -2.65
N ALA A 392 -0.96 21.88 -2.40
CA ALA A 392 -1.92 21.65 -1.31
C ALA A 392 -3.10 20.76 -1.75
N GLN A 393 -3.42 20.72 -3.03
CA GLN A 393 -4.60 20.03 -3.55
C GLN A 393 -4.30 18.63 -4.08
N GLU A 394 -3.18 18.45 -4.78
CA GLU A 394 -2.86 17.21 -5.49
C GLU A 394 -1.86 16.34 -4.71
N GLU A 395 -1.93 15.03 -4.90
CA GLU A 395 -1.02 14.05 -4.31
C GLU A 395 0.34 14.08 -5.04
N ILE A 396 1.38 14.50 -4.33
CA ILE A 396 2.75 14.57 -4.87
C ILE A 396 3.40 13.18 -4.88
N PHE A 397 3.20 12.41 -3.80
CA PHE A 397 3.78 11.09 -3.57
C PHE A 397 5.31 11.10 -3.55
N GLY A 398 5.88 12.09 -2.87
CA GLY A 398 7.33 12.33 -2.75
C GLY A 398 7.68 13.17 -1.51
N PRO A 399 8.99 13.43 -1.26
CA PRO A 399 9.47 14.04 -0.03
C PRO A 399 9.23 15.56 0.00
N VAL A 400 7.98 16.00 -0.16
CA VAL A 400 7.58 17.40 -0.24
C VAL A 400 6.49 17.71 0.79
N MET A 401 6.84 18.45 1.83
CA MET A 401 5.96 18.90 2.91
C MET A 401 5.37 20.28 2.59
N SER A 402 4.05 20.39 2.71
CA SER A 402 3.32 21.67 2.57
C SER A 402 2.79 22.10 3.94
N ILE A 403 3.26 23.24 4.47
CA ILE A 403 2.87 23.76 5.78
C ILE A 403 1.91 24.93 5.61
N LEU A 404 0.72 24.80 6.20
CA LEU A 404 -0.37 25.77 6.15
C LEU A 404 -0.65 26.31 7.55
N ARG A 405 -0.98 27.61 7.66
CA ARG A 405 -1.41 28.20 8.95
C ARG A 405 -2.90 27.99 9.16
N PHE A 406 -3.34 27.85 10.42
CA PHE A 406 -4.75 27.96 10.80
C PHE A 406 -4.89 28.70 12.16
N LYS A 407 -6.09 29.22 12.44
CA LYS A 407 -6.36 30.03 13.63
C LYS A 407 -7.07 29.28 14.73
N ASP A 408 -8.09 28.50 14.38
CA ASP A 408 -8.95 27.84 15.34
C ASP A 408 -9.44 26.47 14.85
N LEU A 409 -10.15 25.76 15.71
CA LEU A 409 -10.63 24.41 15.49
C LEU A 409 -11.61 24.34 14.29
N ASP A 410 -12.55 25.27 14.21
CA ASP A 410 -13.62 25.23 13.21
C ASP A 410 -13.04 25.48 11.80
N GLU A 411 -12.12 26.44 11.68
CA GLU A 411 -11.38 26.71 10.44
C GLU A 411 -10.63 25.48 9.95
N VAL A 412 -9.84 24.83 10.85
CA VAL A 412 -9.01 23.70 10.42
C VAL A 412 -9.83 22.48 10.04
N VAL A 413 -10.95 22.22 10.71
CA VAL A 413 -11.89 21.15 10.36
C VAL A 413 -12.47 21.36 8.98
N ASP A 414 -12.95 22.58 8.69
CA ASP A 414 -13.50 22.91 7.37
C ASP A 414 -12.45 22.71 6.26
N ARG A 415 -11.25 23.26 6.44
CA ARG A 415 -10.15 23.18 5.48
C ARG A 415 -9.59 21.74 5.34
N ALA A 416 -9.50 20.99 6.43
CA ALA A 416 -9.09 19.59 6.40
C ALA A 416 -10.02 18.75 5.51
N ASN A 417 -11.32 19.04 5.54
CA ASN A 417 -12.34 18.36 4.75
C ASN A 417 -12.46 18.82 3.29
N LYS A 418 -11.93 20.01 2.94
CA LYS A 418 -11.93 20.57 1.57
C LYS A 418 -10.91 19.91 0.66
N THR A 419 -11.07 18.63 0.43
CA THR A 419 -10.26 17.82 -0.50
C THR A 419 -11.11 16.72 -1.10
N LEU A 420 -10.71 16.21 -2.26
CA LEU A 420 -11.34 15.03 -2.89
C LEU A 420 -10.99 13.73 -2.16
N TYR A 421 -9.96 13.76 -1.34
CA TYR A 421 -9.43 12.61 -0.61
C TYR A 421 -10.00 12.49 0.81
N GLY A 422 -9.75 11.33 1.41
CA GLY A 422 -10.15 11.05 2.79
C GLY A 422 -9.53 9.74 3.29
N LEU A 423 -8.22 9.52 3.04
CA LEU A 423 -7.55 8.28 3.45
C LEU A 423 -7.23 8.31 4.94
N ALA A 424 -6.43 9.28 5.38
CA ALA A 424 -6.03 9.42 6.76
C ALA A 424 -6.00 10.87 7.22
N ALA A 425 -5.87 11.07 8.52
CA ALA A 425 -5.65 12.35 9.19
C ALA A 425 -4.89 12.13 10.51
N ALA A 426 -4.25 13.20 11.02
CA ALA A 426 -3.74 13.18 12.37
C ALA A 426 -3.92 14.51 13.10
N VAL A 427 -3.90 14.46 14.41
CA VAL A 427 -3.95 15.63 15.30
C VAL A 427 -2.95 15.49 16.43
N TRP A 428 -2.25 16.58 16.71
CA TRP A 428 -1.29 16.73 17.82
C TRP A 428 -1.81 17.78 18.79
N THR A 429 -2.18 17.36 19.99
CA THR A 429 -2.73 18.23 21.05
C THR A 429 -2.69 17.52 22.39
N ARG A 430 -2.59 18.27 23.49
CA ARG A 430 -2.79 17.74 24.85
C ARG A 430 -4.24 17.86 25.33
N ASP A 431 -5.08 18.54 24.58
CA ASP A 431 -6.51 18.71 24.86
C ASP A 431 -7.33 17.56 24.26
N ILE A 432 -7.87 16.70 25.11
CA ILE A 432 -8.69 15.56 24.70
C ILE A 432 -9.97 15.99 23.98
N GLY A 433 -10.52 17.16 24.28
CA GLY A 433 -11.69 17.73 23.61
C GLY A 433 -11.39 18.06 22.16
N LYS A 434 -10.26 18.74 21.88
CA LYS A 434 -9.79 19.00 20.51
C LYS A 434 -9.51 17.71 19.76
N ALA A 435 -8.84 16.73 20.40
CA ALA A 435 -8.54 15.44 19.79
C ALA A 435 -9.81 14.73 19.31
N HIS A 436 -10.84 14.63 20.15
CA HIS A 436 -12.11 14.02 19.77
C HIS A 436 -12.91 14.87 18.78
N ALA A 437 -12.87 16.20 18.88
CA ALA A 437 -13.52 17.07 17.91
C ALA A 437 -12.96 16.85 16.49
N ILE A 438 -11.63 16.81 16.35
CA ILE A 438 -10.98 16.47 15.06
C ILE A 438 -11.34 15.08 14.60
N ALA A 439 -11.18 14.05 15.47
CA ALA A 439 -11.45 12.66 15.11
C ALA A 439 -12.89 12.43 14.64
N ASN A 440 -13.86 13.13 15.21
CA ASN A 440 -15.27 13.02 14.84
C ASN A 440 -15.66 13.85 13.61
N SER A 441 -14.91 14.92 13.32
CA SER A 441 -15.32 15.89 12.29
C SER A 441 -14.57 15.72 10.96
N VAL A 442 -13.34 15.17 10.98
CA VAL A 442 -12.56 14.96 9.76
C VAL A 442 -13.04 13.71 9.03
N ARG A 443 -13.36 13.84 7.74
CA ARG A 443 -13.81 12.74 6.88
C ARG A 443 -12.63 11.95 6.32
N ALA A 444 -12.01 11.13 7.17
CA ALA A 444 -10.91 10.24 6.86
C ALA A 444 -11.19 8.83 7.39
N GLY A 445 -10.63 7.82 6.73
CA GLY A 445 -10.82 6.43 7.13
C GLY A 445 -10.03 6.04 8.37
N THR A 446 -8.89 6.70 8.59
CA THR A 446 -8.06 6.56 9.80
C THR A 446 -7.74 7.93 10.37
N VAL A 447 -7.86 8.09 11.68
CA VAL A 447 -7.43 9.32 12.38
C VAL A 447 -6.49 8.94 13.53
N TRP A 448 -5.27 9.46 13.48
CA TRP A 448 -4.28 9.27 14.54
C TRP A 448 -4.27 10.47 15.51
N VAL A 449 -4.10 10.21 16.78
CA VAL A 449 -3.99 11.22 17.82
C VAL A 449 -2.63 11.10 18.50
N ASN A 450 -1.81 12.14 18.42
CA ASN A 450 -0.44 12.21 18.95
C ASN A 450 0.47 11.07 18.46
N CYS A 451 0.19 10.56 17.25
CA CYS A 451 0.99 9.58 16.52
C CYS A 451 0.69 9.67 15.01
N PHE A 452 1.47 8.98 14.19
CA PHE A 452 1.22 8.84 12.75
C PHE A 452 1.79 7.51 12.26
N ASP A 453 1.20 6.95 11.18
CA ASP A 453 1.64 5.68 10.55
C ASP A 453 1.73 4.48 11.51
N VAL A 454 0.86 4.47 12.53
CA VAL A 454 0.72 3.32 13.43
C VAL A 454 -0.25 2.33 12.81
N PHE A 455 0.28 1.21 12.31
CA PHE A 455 -0.48 0.14 11.67
C PHE A 455 -0.47 -1.12 12.52
N ASP A 456 -1.58 -1.84 12.50
CA ASP A 456 -1.73 -3.16 13.09
C ASP A 456 -2.64 -4.01 12.19
N ALA A 457 -2.34 -5.30 12.07
CA ALA A 457 -3.12 -6.21 11.22
C ALA A 457 -4.59 -6.32 11.67
N ALA A 458 -4.90 -6.02 12.93
CA ALA A 458 -6.26 -6.02 13.48
C ALA A 458 -7.02 -4.70 13.27
N ALA A 459 -6.33 -3.61 12.94
CA ALA A 459 -6.95 -2.30 12.75
C ALA A 459 -7.31 -2.07 11.28
N PRO A 460 -8.60 -1.81 10.95
CA PRO A 460 -9.03 -1.60 9.56
C PRO A 460 -8.40 -0.33 8.98
N PHE A 461 -8.01 -0.41 7.70
CA PHE A 461 -7.47 0.70 6.92
C PHE A 461 -8.24 0.87 5.62
N GLY A 462 -8.45 2.12 5.19
CA GLY A 462 -9.10 2.44 3.90
C GLY A 462 -9.72 3.82 3.88
N GLY A 463 -9.97 4.32 2.67
CA GLY A 463 -10.34 5.70 2.43
C GLY A 463 -11.83 6.01 2.46
N TYR A 464 -12.13 7.29 2.74
CA TYR A 464 -13.39 7.96 2.42
C TYR A 464 -13.26 8.65 1.05
N LYS A 465 -14.36 9.11 0.49
CA LYS A 465 -14.41 9.88 -0.75
C LYS A 465 -13.65 9.18 -1.90
N GLN A 466 -12.76 9.90 -2.60
CA GLN A 466 -11.98 9.34 -3.71
C GLN A 466 -10.69 8.62 -3.28
N SER A 467 -10.48 8.41 -1.99
CA SER A 467 -9.36 7.60 -1.50
C SER A 467 -9.66 6.11 -1.47
N GLY A 468 -10.89 5.68 -1.73
CA GLY A 468 -11.14 4.26 -1.92
C GLY A 468 -12.55 3.78 -1.56
N ILE A 469 -12.74 2.47 -1.77
CA ILE A 469 -13.97 1.72 -1.51
C ILE A 469 -13.58 0.40 -0.84
N GLY A 470 -14.19 0.10 0.30
CA GLY A 470 -13.84 -1.06 1.12
C GLY A 470 -12.86 -0.73 2.23
N ARG A 471 -12.40 -1.77 2.93
CA ARG A 471 -11.37 -1.68 3.96
C ARG A 471 -10.40 -2.84 3.79
N GLU A 472 -9.13 -2.56 4.02
CA GLU A 472 -8.09 -3.58 4.21
C GLU A 472 -7.76 -3.70 5.71
N LEU A 473 -7.10 -4.77 6.10
CA LEU A 473 -6.82 -5.13 7.48
C LEU A 473 -8.07 -5.33 8.37
N GLY A 474 -7.85 -5.84 9.57
CA GLY A 474 -8.89 -6.18 10.51
C GLY A 474 -9.89 -7.21 9.99
N GLU A 475 -10.95 -7.41 10.72
CA GLU A 475 -12.08 -8.25 10.35
C GLU A 475 -12.80 -7.72 9.09
N TYR A 476 -12.84 -6.39 8.92
CA TYR A 476 -13.56 -5.75 7.83
C TYR A 476 -13.06 -6.15 6.45
N ALA A 477 -11.78 -6.49 6.29
CA ALA A 477 -11.24 -6.96 5.02
C ALA A 477 -11.88 -8.28 4.56
N LEU A 478 -12.26 -9.17 5.49
CA LEU A 478 -12.89 -10.47 5.16
C LEU A 478 -14.24 -10.31 4.46
N HIS A 479 -14.99 -9.24 4.76
CA HIS A 479 -16.24 -8.93 4.09
C HIS A 479 -16.09 -8.66 2.59
N ASN A 480 -14.89 -8.24 2.18
CA ASN A 480 -14.58 -8.00 0.78
C ASN A 480 -14.31 -9.29 -0.01
N TYR A 481 -14.03 -10.40 0.68
CA TYR A 481 -13.65 -11.69 0.07
C TYR A 481 -14.69 -12.78 0.31
N THR A 482 -15.83 -12.43 0.91
CA THR A 482 -16.93 -13.36 1.20
C THR A 482 -18.25 -12.89 0.63
N GLU A 483 -19.10 -13.86 0.23
CA GLU A 483 -20.49 -13.70 -0.14
C GLU A 483 -21.40 -14.20 0.99
N VAL A 484 -22.44 -13.46 1.30
CA VAL A 484 -23.43 -13.89 2.28
C VAL A 484 -24.56 -14.66 1.58
N LYS A 485 -24.69 -15.95 1.92
CA LYS A 485 -25.79 -16.79 1.46
C LYS A 485 -26.79 -17.03 2.58
N THR A 486 -28.07 -16.74 2.32
CA THR A 486 -29.15 -17.08 3.26
C THR A 486 -29.74 -18.44 2.90
N VAL A 487 -29.91 -19.29 3.91
CA VAL A 487 -30.56 -20.60 3.78
C VAL A 487 -31.78 -20.63 4.70
N THR A 488 -32.95 -20.94 4.13
CA THR A 488 -34.21 -21.10 4.87
C THR A 488 -34.70 -22.52 4.70
N VAL A 489 -34.88 -23.22 5.83
CA VAL A 489 -35.42 -24.58 5.88
C VAL A 489 -36.83 -24.55 6.48
N LYS A 490 -37.79 -25.11 5.78
CA LYS A 490 -39.13 -25.32 6.33
C LYS A 490 -39.07 -26.48 7.33
N LEU A 491 -39.55 -26.26 8.56
CA LEU A 491 -39.62 -27.27 9.62
C LEU A 491 -40.90 -28.10 9.57
#